data_3fe293ef78b0d2880e88b4f777b0a95b
#
_entry.id   3fe293ef78b0d2880e88b4f777b0a95b
#
_cell.length_a   1.000
_cell.length_b   1.000
_cell.length_c   1.000
_cell.angle_alpha   90.00
_cell.angle_beta   90.00
_cell.angle_gamma   90.00
#
_symmetry.space_group_name_H-M   'P 1'
#
loop_
_entity.id
_entity.type
_entity.pdbx_description
1 polymer ?
#
loop_
_entity_poly.entity_id
_entity_poly.type
_entity_poly.pdbx_seq_one_letter_code
_entity_poly.pdbx_strand_id
1 'polypeptide(L)'
;MVIYCMSDIHGELDKFERMLDLIHFSDEDHLYILGDVIDRGALGVDILRRIMEESNMTMLLGNHEQMCLSTLGTHNEFGARDLWRMNGGSSTYRELLYHRTHQERNEILHFLSDLPDHLELTVGEQKFHLVHGCPGADHDTRIWGRVEPDNRSPFPDTICIVGHTPTVFLTDGHDEDFSIWHGDGI
;
A
#
# COMPACT_ATOMS: atom_id res chain seq x y z
N MET A 1 21.08 8.71 -4.92
CA MET A 1 19.79 8.04 -5.14
C MET A 1 19.69 6.88 -4.16
N VAL A 2 18.77 6.93 -3.24
CA VAL A 2 18.40 5.84 -2.35
C VAL A 2 17.00 5.39 -2.74
N ILE A 3 16.69 4.09 -2.59
CA ILE A 3 15.37 3.53 -2.84
C ILE A 3 14.78 3.12 -1.50
N TYR A 4 13.59 3.62 -1.21
CA TYR A 4 12.84 3.32 -0.01
C TYR A 4 11.57 2.56 -0.33
N CYS A 5 11.11 1.72 0.60
CA CYS A 5 9.81 1.06 0.55
C CYS A 5 9.03 1.38 1.82
N MET A 6 7.73 1.62 1.67
CA MET A 6 6.80 1.91 2.77
C MET A 6 5.46 1.24 2.46
N SER A 7 4.70 0.87 3.48
CA SER A 7 3.36 0.29 3.31
C SER A 7 2.42 0.73 4.43
N ASP A 8 1.10 0.52 4.22
CA ASP A 8 0.08 0.61 5.27
C ASP A 8 0.07 1.96 6.03
N ILE A 9 0.09 3.07 5.28
CA ILE A 9 0.14 4.45 5.83
C ILE A 9 -1.20 4.84 6.46
N HIS A 10 -2.31 4.35 5.91
CA HIS A 10 -3.65 4.48 6.45
C HIS A 10 -4.04 5.89 6.90
N GLY A 11 -3.81 6.89 6.06
CA GLY A 11 -4.23 8.26 6.32
C GLY A 11 -3.49 8.99 7.44
N GLU A 12 -2.37 8.46 7.91
CA GLU A 12 -1.52 9.02 8.95
C GLU A 12 -0.51 10.02 8.37
N LEU A 13 -1.01 11.13 7.80
CA LEU A 13 -0.20 12.14 7.09
C LEU A 13 0.97 12.65 7.94
N ASP A 14 0.74 12.98 9.21
CA ASP A 14 1.81 13.49 10.08
C ASP A 14 2.95 12.48 10.27
N LYS A 15 2.62 11.17 10.32
CA LYS A 15 3.64 10.12 10.42
C LYS A 15 4.37 9.93 9.10
N PHE A 16 3.64 10.00 7.98
CA PHE A 16 4.21 9.95 6.65
C PHE A 16 5.22 11.08 6.43
N GLU A 17 4.82 12.32 6.71
CA GLU A 17 5.70 13.50 6.61
C GLU A 17 6.94 13.38 7.51
N ARG A 18 6.75 12.99 8.77
CA ARG A 18 7.86 12.80 9.70
C ARG A 18 8.82 11.70 9.26
N MET A 19 8.32 10.65 8.60
CA MET A 19 9.18 9.60 8.05
C MET A 19 10.02 10.13 6.89
N LEU A 20 9.43 10.90 5.97
CA LEU A 20 10.15 11.55 4.87
C LEU A 20 11.24 12.51 5.40
N ASP A 21 10.93 13.29 6.43
CA ASP A 21 11.91 14.16 7.10
C ASP A 21 13.04 13.35 7.74
N LEU A 22 12.72 12.27 8.43
CA LEU A 22 13.68 11.42 9.13
C LEU A 22 14.70 10.78 8.19
N ILE A 23 14.24 10.33 7.02
CA ILE A 23 15.10 9.72 5.99
C ILE A 23 15.75 10.77 5.08
N HIS A 24 15.47 12.07 5.28
CA HIS A 24 15.91 13.17 4.43
C HIS A 24 15.58 12.95 2.96
N PHE A 25 14.33 12.46 2.69
CA PHE A 25 13.86 12.17 1.35
C PHE A 25 13.99 13.37 0.42
N SER A 26 14.55 13.16 -0.76
CA SER A 26 14.86 14.20 -1.73
C SER A 26 14.47 13.81 -3.15
N ASP A 27 14.51 14.75 -4.08
CA ASP A 27 14.23 14.52 -5.51
C ASP A 27 15.20 13.50 -6.18
N GLU A 28 16.34 13.22 -5.53
CA GLU A 28 17.29 12.22 -6.01
C GLU A 28 16.94 10.79 -5.58
N ASP A 29 15.97 10.63 -4.69
CA ASP A 29 15.57 9.34 -4.10
C ASP A 29 14.29 8.85 -4.75
N HIS A 30 13.94 7.57 -4.54
CA HIS A 30 12.69 6.99 -4.99
C HIS A 30 11.99 6.25 -3.87
N LEU A 31 10.69 6.50 -3.69
CA LEU A 31 9.84 5.84 -2.71
C LEU A 31 8.83 4.94 -3.40
N TYR A 32 8.86 3.64 -3.08
CA TYR A 32 7.80 2.69 -3.42
C TYR A 32 6.85 2.52 -2.24
N ILE A 33 5.56 2.73 -2.48
CA ILE A 33 4.49 2.61 -1.50
C ILE A 33 3.67 1.37 -1.86
N LEU A 34 3.71 0.36 -1.00
CA LEU A 34 3.13 -0.95 -1.28
C LEU A 34 1.62 -1.04 -1.00
N GLY A 35 0.89 0.06 -1.14
CA GLY A 35 -0.55 0.11 -0.94
C GLY A 35 -0.98 0.53 0.46
N ASP A 36 -2.29 0.51 0.68
CA ASP A 36 -2.98 0.87 1.92
C ASP A 36 -2.64 2.26 2.45
N VAL A 37 -2.71 3.24 1.55
CA VAL A 37 -2.52 4.66 1.86
C VAL A 37 -3.77 5.26 2.50
N ILE A 38 -4.95 4.84 2.04
CA ILE A 38 -6.25 5.36 2.49
C ILE A 38 -6.80 4.61 3.70
N ASP A 39 -7.92 5.11 4.20
CA ASP A 39 -8.73 4.53 5.28
C ASP A 39 -8.12 4.64 6.68
N ARG A 40 -8.93 4.34 7.69
CA ARG A 40 -8.63 4.41 9.12
C ARG A 40 -8.33 5.84 9.58
N GLY A 41 -7.21 6.42 9.17
CA GLY A 41 -6.88 7.83 9.40
C GLY A 41 -7.71 8.78 8.52
N ALA A 42 -7.61 10.07 8.81
CA ALA A 42 -8.45 11.08 8.20
C ALA A 42 -7.90 11.66 6.88
N LEU A 43 -6.58 11.58 6.64
CA LEU A 43 -5.90 12.33 5.59
C LEU A 43 -5.33 11.46 4.46
N GLY A 44 -5.89 10.26 4.24
CA GLY A 44 -5.45 9.35 3.18
C GLY A 44 -5.58 9.92 1.77
N VAL A 45 -6.64 10.69 1.52
CA VAL A 45 -6.83 11.36 0.23
C VAL A 45 -5.79 12.46 -0.01
N ASP A 46 -5.35 13.16 1.04
CA ASP A 46 -4.31 14.18 0.91
C ASP A 46 -2.94 13.55 0.63
N ILE A 47 -2.64 12.40 1.25
CA ILE A 47 -1.45 11.60 0.94
C ILE A 47 -1.48 11.11 -0.51
N LEU A 48 -2.62 10.56 -0.98
CA LEU A 48 -2.78 10.15 -2.39
C LEU A 48 -2.49 11.29 -3.35
N ARG A 49 -3.02 12.48 -3.10
CA ARG A 49 -2.79 13.64 -3.95
C ARG A 49 -1.31 13.99 -4.03
N ARG A 50 -0.61 13.96 -2.90
CA ARG A 50 0.84 14.16 -2.89
C ARG A 50 1.56 13.11 -3.73
N ILE A 51 1.23 11.83 -3.58
CA ILE A 51 1.82 10.75 -4.39
C ILE A 51 1.56 10.95 -5.88
N MET A 52 0.36 11.40 -6.26
CA MET A 52 0.00 11.70 -7.66
C MET A 52 0.82 12.87 -8.25
N GLU A 53 1.29 13.80 -7.44
CA GLU A 53 2.05 14.99 -7.86
C GLU A 53 3.57 14.74 -7.91
N GLU A 54 4.08 13.73 -7.17
CA GLU A 54 5.51 13.47 -7.01
C GLU A 54 6.00 12.38 -7.99
N SER A 55 6.88 12.75 -8.90
CA SER A 55 7.38 11.83 -9.94
C SER A 55 8.33 10.75 -9.42
N ASN A 56 8.86 10.92 -8.21
CA ASN A 56 9.76 9.99 -7.55
C ASN A 56 9.06 9.14 -6.46
N MET A 57 7.73 9.12 -6.48
CA MET A 57 6.91 8.21 -5.70
C MET A 57 6.14 7.27 -6.64
N THR A 58 6.16 5.98 -6.33
CA THR A 58 5.42 4.95 -7.07
C THR A 58 4.60 4.13 -6.08
N MET A 59 3.32 3.99 -6.36
CA MET A 59 2.39 3.28 -5.49
C MET A 59 1.91 1.98 -6.14
N LEU A 60 1.72 0.95 -5.32
CA LEU A 60 1.01 -0.29 -5.66
C LEU A 60 -0.43 -0.24 -5.14
N LEU A 61 -1.26 -1.07 -5.73
CA LEU A 61 -2.63 -1.30 -5.26
C LEU A 61 -2.60 -2.11 -3.96
N GLY A 62 -3.22 -1.58 -2.89
CA GLY A 62 -3.53 -2.32 -1.68
C GLY A 62 -5.00 -2.75 -1.64
N ASN A 63 -5.36 -3.59 -0.66
CA ASN A 63 -6.74 -4.05 -0.52
C ASN A 63 -7.71 -2.91 -0.12
N HIS A 64 -7.23 -1.87 0.54
CA HIS A 64 -8.04 -0.70 0.86
C HIS A 64 -8.38 0.13 -0.37
N GLU A 65 -7.43 0.34 -1.28
CA GLU A 65 -7.68 0.98 -2.57
C GLU A 65 -8.63 0.13 -3.43
N GLN A 66 -8.48 -1.19 -3.43
CA GLN A 66 -9.40 -2.08 -4.14
C GLN A 66 -10.83 -2.00 -3.58
N MET A 67 -11.02 -1.98 -2.26
CA MET A 67 -12.35 -1.79 -1.66
C MET A 67 -12.98 -0.44 -2.05
N CYS A 68 -12.18 0.62 -2.13
CA CYS A 68 -12.61 1.91 -2.64
C CYS A 68 -13.11 1.82 -4.09
N LEU A 69 -12.32 1.20 -4.97
CA LEU A 69 -12.67 0.98 -6.38
C LEU A 69 -13.91 0.12 -6.55
N SER A 70 -14.04 -0.98 -5.81
CA SER A 70 -15.23 -1.85 -5.82
C SER A 70 -16.49 -1.14 -5.32
N THR A 71 -16.34 -0.06 -4.54
CA THR A 71 -17.47 0.72 -4.00
C THR A 71 -17.82 1.94 -4.85
N LEU A 72 -16.83 2.71 -5.32
CA LEU A 72 -17.00 4.00 -5.98
C LEU A 72 -16.59 3.99 -7.46
N GLY A 73 -15.93 2.94 -7.92
CA GLY A 73 -15.52 2.78 -9.30
C GLY A 73 -16.68 2.48 -10.25
N THR A 74 -16.33 2.17 -11.50
CA THR A 74 -17.32 1.91 -12.57
C THR A 74 -18.08 0.60 -12.40
N HIS A 75 -17.52 -0.36 -11.70
CA HIS A 75 -18.12 -1.67 -11.40
C HIS A 75 -18.40 -1.79 -9.90
N ASN A 76 -19.58 -1.31 -9.50
CA ASN A 76 -20.02 -1.32 -8.11
C ASN A 76 -20.42 -2.76 -7.72
N GLU A 77 -19.69 -3.40 -6.80
CA GLU A 77 -19.94 -4.78 -6.38
C GLU A 77 -20.95 -4.83 -5.23
N PHE A 78 -21.82 -5.83 -5.25
CA PHE A 78 -22.78 -6.02 -4.18
C PHE A 78 -22.06 -6.29 -2.85
N GLY A 79 -22.38 -5.52 -1.81
CA GLY A 79 -21.75 -5.64 -0.49
C GLY A 79 -20.40 -4.95 -0.31
N ALA A 80 -19.77 -4.46 -1.39
CA ALA A 80 -18.45 -3.82 -1.34
C ALA A 80 -18.39 -2.65 -0.35
N ARG A 81 -19.44 -1.81 -0.31
CA ARG A 81 -19.52 -0.68 0.62
C ARG A 81 -19.51 -1.11 2.08
N ASP A 82 -20.20 -2.19 2.42
CA ASP A 82 -20.25 -2.68 3.80
C ASP A 82 -18.91 -3.29 4.20
N LEU A 83 -18.28 -4.06 3.30
CA LEU A 83 -16.93 -4.58 3.49
C LEU A 83 -15.94 -3.44 3.74
N TRP A 84 -15.95 -2.43 2.87
CA TRP A 84 -15.06 -1.28 2.99
C TRP A 84 -15.27 -0.51 4.30
N ARG A 85 -16.53 -0.26 4.67
CA ARG A 85 -16.88 0.40 5.93
C ARG A 85 -16.37 -0.39 7.16
N MET A 86 -16.52 -1.71 7.16
CA MET A 86 -16.05 -2.57 8.25
C MET A 86 -14.53 -2.55 8.39
N ASN A 87 -13.80 -2.31 7.31
CA ASN A 87 -12.33 -2.20 7.29
C ASN A 87 -11.80 -0.76 7.52
N GLY A 88 -12.68 0.20 7.86
CA GLY A 88 -12.26 1.56 8.21
C GLY A 88 -12.40 2.59 7.08
N GLY A 89 -13.05 2.25 5.97
CA GLY A 89 -13.22 3.11 4.78
C GLY A 89 -14.14 4.32 4.95
N SER A 90 -14.74 4.50 6.13
CA SER A 90 -15.72 5.58 6.35
C SER A 90 -15.12 6.99 6.25
N SER A 91 -13.84 7.16 6.58
CA SER A 91 -13.13 8.44 6.47
C SER A 91 -12.94 8.82 5.00
N THR A 92 -12.33 7.92 4.23
CA THR A 92 -12.11 8.10 2.79
C THR A 92 -13.41 8.25 2.00
N TYR A 93 -14.42 7.42 2.32
CA TYR A 93 -15.73 7.52 1.67
C TYR A 93 -16.35 8.92 1.83
N ARG A 94 -16.33 9.47 3.05
CA ARG A 94 -16.85 10.81 3.32
C ARG A 94 -16.04 11.88 2.62
N GLU A 95 -14.71 11.77 2.66
CA GLU A 95 -13.82 12.72 2.02
C GLU A 95 -14.10 12.80 0.51
N LEU A 96 -14.13 11.66 -0.17
CA LEU A 96 -14.34 11.61 -1.62
C LEU A 96 -15.73 12.08 -2.05
N LEU A 97 -16.79 11.83 -1.25
CA LEU A 97 -18.16 12.17 -1.65
C LEU A 97 -18.61 13.54 -1.23
N TYR A 98 -18.12 14.08 -0.11
CA TYR A 98 -18.67 15.31 0.46
C TYR A 98 -17.65 16.47 0.52
N HIS A 99 -16.36 16.18 0.43
CA HIS A 99 -15.32 17.21 0.54
C HIS A 99 -14.50 17.40 -0.74
N ARG A 100 -14.65 16.51 -1.74
CA ARG A 100 -14.00 16.64 -3.05
C ARG A 100 -15.02 16.92 -4.15
N THR A 101 -14.59 17.66 -5.15
CA THR A 101 -15.39 17.86 -6.36
C THR A 101 -15.54 16.54 -7.12
N HIS A 102 -16.51 16.48 -8.02
CA HIS A 102 -16.72 15.31 -8.88
C HIS A 102 -15.49 15.03 -9.76
N GLN A 103 -14.81 16.09 -10.20
CA GLN A 103 -13.60 15.96 -11.01
C GLN A 103 -12.45 15.35 -10.19
N GLU A 104 -12.12 15.93 -9.04
CA GLU A 104 -11.05 15.42 -8.15
C GLU A 104 -11.28 13.97 -7.76
N ARG A 105 -12.52 13.60 -7.43
CA ARG A 105 -12.87 12.21 -7.14
C ARG A 105 -12.60 11.29 -8.32
N ASN A 106 -12.99 11.70 -9.54
CA ASN A 106 -12.77 10.89 -10.73
C ASN A 106 -11.27 10.74 -11.05
N GLU A 107 -10.48 11.79 -10.87
CA GLU A 107 -9.03 11.76 -11.04
C GLU A 107 -8.38 10.76 -10.06
N ILE A 108 -8.80 10.78 -8.78
CA ILE A 108 -8.33 9.83 -7.77
C ILE A 108 -8.75 8.39 -8.14
N LEU A 109 -10.01 8.15 -8.47
CA LEU A 109 -10.48 6.82 -8.83
C LEU A 109 -9.77 6.28 -10.10
N HIS A 110 -9.46 7.15 -11.06
CA HIS A 110 -8.70 6.78 -12.23
C HIS A 110 -7.25 6.41 -11.85
N PHE A 111 -6.59 7.23 -11.06
CA PHE A 111 -5.25 6.93 -10.53
C PHE A 111 -5.22 5.56 -9.82
N LEU A 112 -6.17 5.32 -8.91
CA LEU A 112 -6.24 4.04 -8.19
C LEU A 112 -6.48 2.85 -9.14
N SER A 113 -7.27 3.02 -10.21
CA SER A 113 -7.56 1.96 -11.16
C SER A 113 -6.37 1.57 -12.05
N ASP A 114 -5.39 2.46 -12.18
CA ASP A 114 -4.19 2.25 -12.98
C ASP A 114 -3.02 1.70 -12.16
N LEU A 115 -3.17 1.58 -10.84
CA LEU A 115 -2.12 1.06 -9.96
C LEU A 115 -1.81 -0.40 -10.26
N PRO A 116 -0.52 -0.78 -10.40
CA PRO A 116 -0.12 -2.16 -10.51
C PRO A 116 -0.30 -2.88 -9.16
N ASP A 117 -0.59 -4.17 -9.19
CA ASP A 117 -0.68 -5.02 -7.99
C ASP A 117 0.68 -5.60 -7.54
N HIS A 118 1.72 -5.45 -8.34
CA HIS A 118 3.11 -5.77 -8.01
C HIS A 118 4.07 -5.04 -8.93
N LEU A 119 5.33 -4.97 -8.54
CA LEU A 119 6.45 -4.47 -9.35
C LEU A 119 7.68 -5.34 -9.17
N GLU A 120 8.47 -5.45 -10.22
CA GLU A 120 9.78 -6.08 -10.18
C GLU A 120 10.87 -5.01 -10.37
N LEU A 121 11.88 -5.05 -9.52
CA LEU A 121 13.02 -4.15 -9.56
C LEU A 121 14.31 -4.93 -9.60
N THR A 122 15.37 -4.31 -10.13
CA THR A 122 16.73 -4.79 -9.96
C THR A 122 17.60 -3.62 -9.45
N VAL A 123 18.23 -3.82 -8.30
CA VAL A 123 19.14 -2.83 -7.70
C VAL A 123 20.51 -3.47 -7.57
N GLY A 124 21.48 -2.97 -8.35
CA GLY A 124 22.74 -3.67 -8.52
C GLY A 124 22.54 -5.04 -9.17
N GLU A 125 22.93 -6.10 -8.49
CA GLU A 125 22.73 -7.49 -8.95
C GLU A 125 21.52 -8.18 -8.27
N GLN A 126 20.90 -7.52 -7.29
CA GLN A 126 19.80 -8.09 -6.52
C GLN A 126 18.44 -7.77 -7.18
N LYS A 127 17.61 -8.81 -7.32
CA LYS A 127 16.22 -8.70 -7.77
C LYS A 127 15.29 -8.54 -6.58
N PHE A 128 14.28 -7.70 -6.75
CA PHE A 128 13.22 -7.46 -5.78
C PHE A 128 11.86 -7.63 -6.44
N HIS A 129 10.92 -8.22 -5.71
CA HIS A 129 9.50 -8.29 -6.06
C HIS A 129 8.72 -7.54 -4.99
N LEU A 130 8.09 -6.43 -5.38
CA LEU A 130 7.29 -5.59 -4.50
C LEU A 130 5.82 -5.96 -4.65
N VAL A 131 5.13 -6.20 -3.56
CA VAL A 131 3.73 -6.58 -3.55
C VAL A 131 3.07 -6.16 -2.23
N HIS A 132 1.77 -5.84 -2.24
CA HIS A 132 1.08 -5.45 -1.01
C HIS A 132 0.89 -6.64 -0.07
N GLY A 133 0.25 -7.69 -0.55
CA GLY A 133 -0.08 -8.90 0.23
C GLY A 133 1.02 -9.98 0.16
N CYS A 134 0.64 -11.19 -0.15
CA CYS A 134 1.57 -12.30 -0.28
C CYS A 134 2.07 -12.45 -1.73
N PRO A 135 3.37 -12.70 -1.97
CA PRO A 135 3.86 -13.00 -3.31
C PRO A 135 3.14 -14.21 -3.89
N GLY A 136 2.49 -14.05 -5.03
CA GLY A 136 1.68 -15.11 -5.64
C GLY A 136 1.34 -14.84 -7.10
N ALA A 137 0.79 -15.85 -7.78
CA ALA A 137 0.49 -15.77 -9.21
C ALA A 137 -0.81 -15.01 -9.52
N ASP A 138 -1.77 -15.02 -8.60
CA ASP A 138 -3.07 -14.40 -8.81
C ASP A 138 -3.20 -13.05 -8.10
N HIS A 139 -4.08 -12.22 -8.62
CA HIS A 139 -4.35 -10.88 -8.12
C HIS A 139 -4.81 -10.88 -6.65
N ASP A 140 -5.73 -11.76 -6.29
CA ASP A 140 -6.31 -11.78 -4.94
C ASP A 140 -5.25 -12.12 -3.90
N THR A 141 -4.36 -13.06 -4.18
CA THR A 141 -3.22 -13.38 -3.31
C THR A 141 -2.29 -12.16 -3.14
N ARG A 142 -2.00 -11.42 -4.23
CA ARG A 142 -1.15 -10.24 -4.16
C ARG A 142 -1.74 -9.08 -3.37
N ILE A 143 -3.06 -8.99 -3.31
CA ILE A 143 -3.77 -7.88 -2.63
C ILE A 143 -4.21 -8.25 -1.22
N TRP A 144 -4.70 -9.48 -1.00
CA TRP A 144 -5.34 -9.92 0.25
C TRP A 144 -4.57 -11.00 1.00
N GLY A 145 -3.61 -11.64 0.33
CA GLY A 145 -2.86 -12.73 0.94
C GLY A 145 -2.02 -12.26 2.12
N ARG A 146 -1.95 -13.07 3.16
CA ARG A 146 -1.12 -12.82 4.33
C ARG A 146 0.11 -13.70 4.29
N VAL A 147 1.24 -13.12 4.67
CA VAL A 147 2.48 -13.87 4.86
C VAL A 147 2.42 -14.58 6.21
N GLU A 148 2.90 -15.82 6.23
CA GLU A 148 3.06 -16.63 7.44
C GLU A 148 4.57 -16.76 7.77
N PRO A 149 4.96 -17.03 9.02
CA PRO A 149 6.37 -17.07 9.43
C PRO A 149 7.25 -18.09 8.69
N ASP A 150 6.64 -19.13 8.11
CA ASP A 150 7.32 -20.18 7.36
C ASP A 150 7.28 -19.98 5.83
N ASN A 151 6.68 -18.86 5.38
CA ASN A 151 6.67 -18.55 3.95
C ASN A 151 8.08 -18.23 3.44
N ARG A 152 8.30 -18.55 2.18
CA ARG A 152 9.52 -18.29 1.45
C ARG A 152 9.21 -17.57 0.15
N SER A 153 10.19 -16.86 -0.35
CA SER A 153 10.07 -16.28 -1.68
C SER A 153 9.77 -17.37 -2.71
N PRO A 154 8.69 -17.24 -3.49
CA PRO A 154 8.39 -18.18 -4.58
C PRO A 154 9.29 -17.95 -5.81
N PHE A 155 10.11 -16.90 -5.81
CA PHE A 155 10.94 -16.50 -6.93
C PHE A 155 12.41 -16.74 -6.61
N PRO A 156 13.14 -17.55 -7.42
CA PRO A 156 14.58 -17.78 -7.22
C PRO A 156 15.37 -16.47 -7.24
N ASP A 157 16.31 -16.34 -6.32
CA ASP A 157 17.27 -15.22 -6.23
C ASP A 157 16.59 -13.83 -6.14
N THR A 158 15.35 -13.78 -5.62
CA THR A 158 14.54 -12.58 -5.53
C THR A 158 14.10 -12.34 -4.09
N ILE A 159 14.31 -11.14 -3.58
CA ILE A 159 13.76 -10.70 -2.28
C ILE A 159 12.38 -10.12 -2.53
N CYS A 160 11.36 -10.63 -1.84
CA CYS A 160 10.02 -10.07 -1.84
C CYS A 160 9.89 -9.05 -0.71
N ILE A 161 9.39 -7.85 -1.03
CA ILE A 161 9.05 -6.84 -0.02
C ILE A 161 7.54 -6.74 0.02
N VAL A 162 6.97 -6.96 1.21
CA VAL A 162 5.52 -7.09 1.44
C VAL A 162 5.03 -6.10 2.49
N GLY A 163 3.73 -5.79 2.45
CA GLY A 163 2.98 -5.06 3.46
C GLY A 163 1.88 -5.90 4.09
N HIS A 164 0.70 -5.33 4.30
CA HIS A 164 -0.58 -5.95 4.67
C HIS A 164 -0.57 -6.77 5.97
N THR A 165 0.45 -7.57 6.21
CA THR A 165 0.54 -8.43 7.40
C THR A 165 1.29 -7.70 8.51
N PRO A 166 0.64 -7.32 9.63
CA PRO A 166 1.35 -6.71 10.75
C PRO A 166 2.45 -7.64 11.29
N THR A 167 3.66 -7.11 11.43
CA THR A 167 4.85 -7.89 11.83
C THR A 167 4.70 -8.58 13.17
N VAL A 168 3.87 -8.06 14.06
CA VAL A 168 3.54 -8.69 15.35
C VAL A 168 2.95 -10.11 15.19
N PHE A 169 2.34 -10.42 14.07
CA PHE A 169 1.83 -11.78 13.78
C PHE A 169 2.89 -12.73 13.22
N LEU A 170 4.04 -12.19 12.83
CA LEU A 170 5.16 -12.94 12.25
C LEU A 170 6.28 -13.20 13.27
N THR A 171 6.22 -12.57 14.43
CA THR A 171 7.15 -12.75 15.55
C THR A 171 6.51 -13.64 16.61
N ASP A 172 7.30 -14.35 17.42
CA ASP A 172 6.85 -15.32 18.42
C ASP A 172 6.03 -14.72 19.60
N GLY A 173 5.16 -13.75 19.31
CA GLY A 173 4.22 -13.15 20.27
C GLY A 173 4.84 -12.12 21.22
N HIS A 174 6.00 -11.59 20.89
CA HIS A 174 6.55 -10.43 21.59
C HIS A 174 5.88 -9.16 21.06
N ASP A 175 4.76 -8.78 21.63
CA ASP A 175 3.89 -7.66 21.25
C ASP A 175 4.56 -6.28 21.17
N GLU A 176 5.83 -6.17 21.55
CA GLU A 176 6.59 -4.92 21.58
C GLU A 176 7.62 -4.78 20.45
N ASP A 177 7.80 -5.80 19.62
CA ASP A 177 8.74 -5.73 18.49
C ASP A 177 8.01 -5.30 17.21
N PHE A 178 8.10 -4.01 16.90
CA PHE A 178 7.59 -3.41 15.66
C PHE A 178 8.70 -3.28 14.59
N SER A 179 9.76 -4.07 14.70
CA SER A 179 10.82 -4.10 13.69
C SER A 179 10.34 -4.70 12.37
N ILE A 180 11.11 -4.46 11.31
CA ILE A 180 10.88 -5.13 10.02
C ILE A 180 11.16 -6.62 10.24
N TRP A 181 10.18 -7.45 9.89
CA TRP A 181 10.34 -8.90 9.91
C TRP A 181 11.11 -9.36 8.66
N HIS A 182 11.96 -10.37 8.82
CA HIS A 182 12.74 -10.98 7.76
C HIS A 182 12.49 -12.49 7.73
N GLY A 183 11.93 -12.97 6.63
CA GLY A 183 11.81 -14.40 6.33
C GLY A 183 12.86 -14.90 5.34
N ASP A 184 12.64 -16.07 4.77
CA ASP A 184 13.51 -16.68 3.76
C ASP A 184 13.24 -16.06 2.36
N GLY A 185 13.85 -14.91 2.10
CA GLY A 185 13.66 -14.12 0.88
C GLY A 185 12.37 -13.26 0.87
N ILE A 186 11.78 -13.02 2.04
CA ILE A 186 10.66 -12.08 2.21
C ILE A 186 11.02 -11.10 3.31
#